data_45e0b793435f32cc586d8641eb5e4a6a
#
_entry.id   45e0b793435f32cc586d8641eb5e4a6a
#
_cell.length_a   1.000
_cell.length_b   1.000
_cell.length_c   1.000
_cell.angle_alpha   90.00
_cell.angle_beta   90.00
_cell.angle_gamma   90.00
#
_symmetry.space_group_name_H-M   'P 1'
#
loop_
_entity.id
_entity.type
_entity.pdbx_description
1 polymer ?
#
loop_
_entity_poly.entity_id
_entity_poly.type
_entity_poly.pdbx_seq_one_letter_code
_entity_poly.pdbx_strand_id
1 'polypeptide(L)'
;MAKWLVVLIASVLSLSLLPASADTKDPGDVLGSWSFQTKPYRDGQCIMTGTMRLSSHPEDGLYECELTAVEVCSMWGRSVVLQQCQARRFGNQVSIRSQITQMLEQKVEGLIYVPDNFSLTIQDHSRMWGALVSAATAPVEFRRSEDGIS
;
A
#
# COMPACT_ATOMS: atom_id res chain seq x y z
N MET A 1 -17.02 63.50 -55.82
CA MET A 1 -17.34 63.30 -54.34
C MET A 1 -17.01 61.88 -53.99
N ALA A 2 -15.85 61.67 -53.41
CA ALA A 2 -15.38 60.34 -53.06
C ALA A 2 -15.77 60.08 -51.59
N LYS A 3 -16.58 59.04 -51.34
CA LYS A 3 -16.90 58.56 -50.01
C LYS A 3 -15.83 57.54 -49.59
N TRP A 4 -15.06 57.90 -48.60
CA TRP A 4 -14.09 57.00 -47.95
C TRP A 4 -14.82 56.11 -46.96
N LEU A 5 -14.79 54.81 -47.22
CA LEU A 5 -15.31 53.80 -46.30
C LEU A 5 -14.16 53.38 -45.38
N VAL A 6 -14.23 53.75 -44.12
CA VAL A 6 -13.28 53.29 -43.08
C VAL A 6 -13.77 51.94 -42.58
N VAL A 7 -13.03 50.89 -42.92
CA VAL A 7 -13.28 49.57 -42.38
C VAL A 7 -12.48 49.39 -41.08
N LEU A 8 -13.21 49.39 -39.96
CA LEU A 8 -12.66 49.08 -38.65
C LEU A 8 -12.54 47.55 -38.51
N ILE A 9 -11.30 47.03 -38.58
CA ILE A 9 -11.01 45.65 -38.27
C ILE A 9 -10.90 45.52 -36.74
N ALA A 10 -11.93 44.94 -36.14
CA ALA A 10 -11.89 44.57 -34.70
C ALA A 10 -11.10 43.26 -34.58
N SER A 11 -9.88 43.36 -34.09
CA SER A 11 -9.07 42.22 -33.69
C SER A 11 -9.61 41.60 -32.41
N VAL A 12 -10.29 40.46 -32.52
CA VAL A 12 -10.71 39.67 -31.36
C VAL A 12 -9.49 38.88 -30.85
N LEU A 13 -8.88 39.31 -29.77
CA LEU A 13 -7.90 38.55 -29.04
C LEU A 13 -8.60 37.40 -28.32
N SER A 14 -8.55 36.20 -28.92
CA SER A 14 -8.98 34.98 -28.24
C SER A 14 -7.94 34.58 -27.20
N LEU A 15 -8.20 34.88 -25.93
CA LEU A 15 -7.45 34.36 -24.81
C LEU A 15 -7.79 32.85 -24.67
N SER A 16 -6.91 31.99 -25.19
CA SER A 16 -6.99 30.55 -24.95
C SER A 16 -6.59 30.30 -23.49
N LEU A 17 -7.58 30.14 -22.63
CA LEU A 17 -7.36 29.57 -21.30
C LEU A 17 -6.96 28.12 -21.46
N LEU A 18 -5.67 27.84 -21.37
CA LEU A 18 -5.16 26.49 -21.21
C LEU A 18 -5.67 25.97 -19.86
N PRO A 19 -6.33 24.80 -19.82
CA PRO A 19 -6.65 24.21 -18.54
C PRO A 19 -5.34 23.94 -17.81
N ALA A 20 -5.18 24.53 -16.63
CA ALA A 20 -4.12 24.16 -15.70
C ALA A 20 -4.27 22.65 -15.45
N SER A 21 -3.31 21.86 -15.91
CA SER A 21 -3.22 20.47 -15.51
C SER A 21 -3.06 20.48 -14.00
N ALA A 22 -4.13 20.15 -13.29
CA ALA A 22 -4.02 19.85 -11.88
C ALA A 22 -3.05 18.68 -11.81
N ASP A 23 -1.87 18.91 -11.25
CA ASP A 23 -0.92 17.89 -10.86
C ASP A 23 -1.64 17.06 -9.81
N THR A 24 -2.42 16.09 -10.23
CA THR A 24 -2.96 15.06 -9.36
C THR A 24 -1.76 14.20 -9.01
N LYS A 25 -1.01 14.66 -8.01
CA LYS A 25 -0.01 13.88 -7.33
C LYS A 25 -0.70 12.58 -6.96
N ASP A 26 -0.34 11.49 -7.65
CA ASP A 26 -0.88 10.17 -7.34
C ASP A 26 -0.74 9.95 -5.83
N PRO A 27 -1.83 9.85 -5.05
CA PRO A 27 -1.76 9.79 -3.60
C PRO A 27 -1.03 8.58 -3.06
N GLY A 28 -0.49 7.72 -3.93
CA GLY A 28 0.17 6.56 -3.42
C GLY A 28 0.83 5.67 -4.43
N ASP A 29 2.01 6.04 -4.90
CA ASP A 29 2.97 5.01 -5.25
C ASP A 29 3.19 4.16 -3.99
N VAL A 30 2.80 2.87 -4.06
CA VAL A 30 2.96 1.93 -2.95
C VAL A 30 4.31 1.22 -2.96
N LEU A 31 5.17 1.50 -3.95
CA LEU A 31 6.51 0.91 -4.04
C LEU A 31 7.37 1.26 -2.83
N GLY A 32 8.25 0.35 -2.47
CA GLY A 32 9.22 0.54 -1.38
C GLY A 32 8.92 -0.28 -0.13
N SER A 33 9.52 0.14 0.96
CA SER A 33 9.50 -0.60 2.22
C SER A 33 8.47 -0.05 3.19
N TRP A 34 7.80 -0.97 3.88
CA TRP A 34 6.75 -0.69 4.83
C TRP A 34 6.97 -1.48 6.11
N SER A 35 6.71 -0.88 7.25
CA SER A 35 6.52 -1.59 8.51
C SER A 35 5.04 -1.67 8.85
N PHE A 36 4.61 -2.73 9.52
CA PHE A 36 3.22 -2.86 9.91
C PHE A 36 3.06 -3.39 11.32
N GLN A 37 1.91 -3.07 11.90
CA GLN A 37 1.51 -3.57 13.21
C GLN A 37 -0.02 -3.71 13.26
N THR A 38 -0.48 -4.84 13.80
CA THR A 38 -1.89 -5.06 14.10
C THR A 38 -2.27 -4.44 15.45
N LYS A 39 -3.56 -4.20 15.63
CA LYS A 39 -4.13 -4.13 16.98
C LYS A 39 -4.07 -5.53 17.60
N PRO A 40 -4.07 -5.63 18.94
CA PRO A 40 -4.19 -6.92 19.59
C PRO A 40 -5.42 -7.68 19.11
N TYR A 41 -5.30 -8.98 18.93
CA TYR A 41 -6.36 -9.88 18.47
C TYR A 41 -6.36 -11.19 19.27
N ARG A 42 -7.30 -12.09 18.99
CA ARG A 42 -7.55 -13.29 19.80
C ARG A 42 -7.71 -12.93 21.28
N ASP A 43 -8.69 -12.06 21.58
CA ASP A 43 -8.97 -11.55 22.93
C ASP A 43 -7.75 -10.85 23.58
N GLY A 44 -6.98 -10.13 22.78
CA GLY A 44 -5.79 -9.40 23.23
C GLY A 44 -4.55 -10.24 23.46
N GLN A 45 -4.58 -11.53 23.13
CA GLN A 45 -3.48 -12.45 23.40
C GLN A 45 -2.37 -12.42 22.34
N CYS A 46 -2.69 -11.95 21.13
CA CYS A 46 -1.77 -11.90 20.01
C CYS A 46 -1.58 -10.48 19.50
N ILE A 47 -0.37 -10.20 19.04
CA ILE A 47 -0.04 -9.03 18.24
C ILE A 47 0.90 -9.45 17.12
N MET A 48 0.74 -8.86 15.95
CA MET A 48 1.63 -9.08 14.83
C MET A 48 2.29 -7.77 14.43
N THR A 49 3.57 -7.85 14.16
CA THR A 49 4.38 -6.79 13.55
C THR A 49 5.13 -7.36 12.36
N GLY A 50 5.63 -6.52 11.50
CA GLY A 50 6.45 -7.00 10.40
C GLY A 50 6.93 -5.91 9.47
N THR A 51 7.57 -6.36 8.40
CA THR A 51 8.06 -5.54 7.30
C THR A 51 7.57 -6.11 5.99
N MET A 52 7.35 -5.24 5.03
CA MET A 52 6.96 -5.60 3.68
C MET A 52 7.71 -4.72 2.69
N ARG A 53 8.18 -5.31 1.61
CA ARG A 53 8.75 -4.59 0.48
C ARG A 53 7.92 -4.84 -0.77
N LEU A 54 7.45 -3.77 -1.39
CA LEU A 54 6.73 -3.79 -2.66
C LEU A 54 7.66 -3.37 -3.78
N SER A 55 7.70 -4.17 -4.84
CA SER A 55 8.44 -3.92 -6.07
C SER A 55 7.51 -3.96 -7.28
N SER A 56 7.97 -3.36 -8.40
CA SER A 56 7.17 -3.26 -9.60
C SER A 56 6.91 -4.63 -10.24
N HIS A 57 5.75 -4.74 -10.86
CA HIS A 57 5.36 -5.86 -11.72
C HIS A 57 5.11 -5.31 -13.14
N PRO A 58 5.34 -6.09 -14.23
CA PRO A 58 5.07 -5.64 -15.59
C PRO A 58 3.60 -5.27 -15.86
N GLU A 59 2.66 -5.89 -15.14
CA GLU A 59 1.23 -5.61 -15.25
C GLU A 59 0.84 -4.46 -14.35
N ASP A 60 0.12 -3.47 -14.89
CA ASP A 60 -0.38 -2.31 -14.16
C ASP A 60 -1.29 -2.73 -12.99
N GLY A 61 -1.09 -2.08 -11.85
CA GLY A 61 -1.84 -2.34 -10.62
C GLY A 61 -1.43 -3.60 -9.87
N LEU A 62 -0.46 -4.37 -10.39
CA LEU A 62 0.16 -5.49 -9.68
C LEU A 62 1.54 -5.11 -9.15
N TYR A 63 1.89 -5.71 -8.02
CA TYR A 63 3.19 -5.54 -7.36
C TYR A 63 3.64 -6.89 -6.82
N GLU A 64 4.91 -7.18 -6.97
CA GLU A 64 5.56 -8.26 -6.24
C GLU A 64 5.84 -7.79 -4.82
N CYS A 65 5.76 -8.67 -3.85
CA CYS A 65 6.16 -8.31 -2.50
C CYS A 65 6.81 -9.44 -1.72
N GLU A 66 7.61 -9.03 -0.76
CA GLU A 66 8.20 -9.88 0.27
C GLU A 66 7.73 -9.39 1.63
N LEU A 67 7.38 -10.31 2.49
CA LEU A 67 6.78 -10.04 3.79
C LEU A 67 7.51 -10.86 4.85
N THR A 68 7.92 -10.19 5.93
CA THR A 68 8.35 -10.84 7.17
C THR A 68 7.35 -10.51 8.26
N ALA A 69 6.70 -11.51 8.80
CA ALA A 69 5.75 -11.36 9.90
C ALA A 69 6.34 -11.92 11.20
N VAL A 70 6.13 -11.21 12.29
CA VAL A 70 6.44 -11.61 13.65
C VAL A 70 5.15 -11.60 14.44
N GLU A 71 4.63 -12.77 14.75
CA GLU A 71 3.46 -12.94 15.62
C GLU A 71 3.91 -13.31 17.03
N VAL A 72 3.40 -12.62 18.02
CA VAL A 72 3.61 -12.95 19.43
C VAL A 72 2.26 -13.18 20.08
N CYS A 73 2.06 -14.39 20.58
CA CYS A 73 0.87 -14.80 21.29
C CYS A 73 1.22 -15.32 22.69
N SER A 74 0.42 -14.97 23.68
CA SER A 74 0.63 -15.46 25.07
C SER A 74 0.51 -16.98 25.18
N MET A 75 -0.30 -17.62 24.31
CA MET A 75 -0.54 -19.07 24.36
C MET A 75 0.57 -19.90 23.74
N TRP A 76 1.19 -19.45 22.63
CA TRP A 76 2.19 -20.25 21.88
C TRP A 76 3.48 -19.52 21.57
N GLY A 77 3.65 -18.32 22.11
CA GLY A 77 4.90 -17.59 22.01
C GLY A 77 5.09 -16.88 20.67
N ARG A 78 6.33 -16.78 20.24
CA ARG A 78 6.76 -16.01 19.07
C ARG A 78 6.92 -16.92 17.85
N SER A 79 6.36 -16.48 16.73
CA SER A 79 6.58 -17.05 15.41
C SER A 79 7.17 -15.99 14.48
N VAL A 80 8.12 -16.36 13.65
CA VAL A 80 8.71 -15.50 12.61
C VAL A 80 8.61 -16.21 11.27
N VAL A 81 7.98 -15.56 10.31
CA VAL A 81 7.61 -16.18 9.03
C VAL A 81 8.02 -15.28 7.88
N LEU A 82 8.72 -15.87 6.92
CA LEU A 82 8.97 -15.24 5.61
C LEU A 82 7.89 -15.66 4.62
N GLN A 83 7.39 -14.70 3.87
CA GLN A 83 6.34 -14.93 2.90
C GLN A 83 6.65 -14.15 1.61
N GLN A 84 6.41 -14.77 0.47
CA GLN A 84 6.26 -14.05 -0.79
C GLN A 84 4.80 -13.66 -0.96
N CYS A 85 4.57 -12.50 -1.54
CA CYS A 85 3.23 -12.01 -1.74
C CYS A 85 3.07 -11.32 -3.08
N GLN A 86 1.83 -11.13 -3.45
CA GLN A 86 1.43 -10.30 -4.56
C GLN A 86 0.40 -9.27 -4.07
N ALA A 87 0.64 -8.02 -4.36
CA ALA A 87 -0.29 -6.95 -4.09
C ALA A 87 -1.01 -6.54 -5.36
N ARG A 88 -2.30 -6.28 -5.25
CA ARG A 88 -3.14 -5.70 -6.31
C ARG A 88 -3.71 -4.40 -5.83
N ARG A 89 -3.48 -3.34 -6.59
CA ARG A 89 -4.05 -2.02 -6.32
C ARG A 89 -5.21 -1.74 -7.26
N PHE A 90 -6.30 -1.24 -6.69
CA PHE A 90 -7.42 -0.69 -7.42
C PHE A 90 -7.87 0.61 -6.74
N GLY A 91 -7.61 1.74 -7.38
CA GLY A 91 -7.83 3.06 -6.76
C GLY A 91 -6.98 3.23 -5.50
N ASN A 92 -7.62 3.51 -4.38
CA ASN A 92 -6.98 3.59 -3.06
C ASN A 92 -7.01 2.28 -2.26
N GLN A 93 -7.50 1.18 -2.85
CA GLN A 93 -7.54 -0.13 -2.21
C GLN A 93 -6.33 -0.96 -2.65
N VAL A 94 -5.74 -1.68 -1.71
CA VAL A 94 -4.64 -2.62 -1.93
C VAL A 94 -4.99 -3.94 -1.26
N SER A 95 -5.03 -5.01 -2.04
CA SER A 95 -5.16 -6.37 -1.52
C SER A 95 -3.84 -7.10 -1.64
N ILE A 96 -3.43 -7.78 -0.57
CA ILE A 96 -2.18 -8.54 -0.50
C ILE A 96 -2.51 -9.99 -0.24
N ARG A 97 -1.97 -10.88 -1.08
CA ARG A 97 -2.06 -12.32 -0.92
C ARG A 97 -0.67 -12.91 -0.78
N SER A 98 -0.49 -13.69 0.26
CA SER A 98 0.81 -14.22 0.68
C SER A 98 0.87 -15.74 0.60
N GLN A 99 2.09 -16.24 0.44
CA GLN A 99 2.44 -17.64 0.55
C GLN A 99 3.67 -17.77 1.44
N ILE A 100 3.61 -18.68 2.40
CA ILE A 100 4.74 -18.94 3.30
C ILE A 100 5.88 -19.57 2.51
N THR A 101 7.06 -18.97 2.59
CA THR A 101 8.29 -19.51 1.99
C THR A 101 9.19 -20.16 3.03
N GLN A 102 9.20 -19.63 4.26
CA GLN A 102 10.02 -20.17 5.31
C GLN A 102 9.48 -19.83 6.70
N MET A 103 9.43 -20.80 7.58
CA MET A 103 9.24 -20.61 9.02
C MET A 103 10.62 -20.46 9.67
N LEU A 104 10.94 -19.25 10.17
CA LEU A 104 12.23 -18.96 10.80
C LEU A 104 12.23 -19.29 12.29
N GLU A 105 11.11 -19.07 12.96
CA GLU A 105 10.95 -19.34 14.39
C GLU A 105 9.53 -19.79 14.68
N GLN A 106 9.40 -20.86 15.45
CA GLN A 106 8.13 -21.37 15.94
C GLN A 106 8.36 -22.07 17.29
N LYS A 107 7.66 -21.65 18.34
CA LYS A 107 7.82 -22.19 19.70
C LYS A 107 7.05 -23.47 19.92
N VAL A 108 5.94 -23.66 19.23
CA VAL A 108 5.08 -24.85 19.36
C VAL A 108 5.24 -25.69 18.11
N GLU A 109 5.78 -26.90 18.26
CA GLU A 109 5.91 -27.86 17.19
C GLU A 109 4.52 -28.31 16.70
N GLY A 110 4.37 -28.40 15.37
CA GLY A 110 3.11 -28.82 14.75
C GLY A 110 2.03 -27.75 14.65
N LEU A 111 2.28 -26.52 15.12
CA LEU A 111 1.36 -25.41 14.91
C LEU A 111 1.30 -25.06 13.42
N ILE A 112 0.11 -25.08 12.84
CA ILE A 112 -0.11 -24.68 11.45
C ILE A 112 -0.21 -23.15 11.38
N TYR A 113 0.74 -22.53 10.70
CA TYR A 113 0.69 -21.10 10.41
C TYR A 113 -0.07 -20.87 9.09
N VAL A 114 -1.02 -19.96 9.11
CA VAL A 114 -1.81 -19.57 7.93
C VAL A 114 -1.18 -18.32 7.31
N PRO A 115 -1.05 -18.25 5.96
CA PRO A 115 -0.50 -17.06 5.30
C PRO A 115 -1.21 -15.77 5.71
N ASP A 116 -0.44 -14.69 5.84
CA ASP A 116 -0.94 -13.38 6.22
C ASP A 116 -1.35 -12.60 4.97
N ASN A 117 -2.65 -12.47 4.78
CA ASN A 117 -3.24 -11.65 3.73
C ASN A 117 -3.70 -10.32 4.33
N PHE A 118 -3.77 -9.29 3.50
CA PHE A 118 -4.20 -7.97 3.94
C PHE A 118 -5.18 -7.35 2.95
N SER A 119 -6.12 -6.59 3.50
CA SER A 119 -7.00 -5.71 2.75
C SER A 119 -6.80 -4.30 3.29
N LEU A 120 -6.22 -3.40 2.49
CA LEU A 120 -5.73 -2.10 2.92
C LEU A 120 -6.36 -0.97 2.11
N THR A 121 -6.42 0.20 2.74
CA THR A 121 -6.76 1.47 2.12
C THR A 121 -5.58 2.41 2.23
N ILE A 122 -5.16 3.01 1.12
CA ILE A 122 -4.13 4.05 1.09
C ILE A 122 -4.70 5.32 1.71
N GLN A 123 -4.08 5.80 2.78
CA GLN A 123 -4.41 7.07 3.41
C GLN A 123 -3.66 8.23 2.76
N ASP A 124 -2.36 8.05 2.60
CA ASP A 124 -1.42 8.96 1.99
C ASP A 124 -0.15 8.19 1.56
N HIS A 125 0.86 8.90 1.07
CA HIS A 125 2.11 8.30 0.61
C HIS A 125 2.90 7.55 1.70
N SER A 126 2.59 7.80 2.98
CA SER A 126 3.33 7.25 4.13
C SER A 126 2.54 6.22 4.93
N ARG A 127 1.23 6.09 4.68
CA ARG A 127 0.34 5.28 5.52
C ARG A 127 -0.71 4.53 4.72
N MET A 128 -0.87 3.25 5.05
CA MET A 128 -2.03 2.44 4.68
C MET A 128 -2.61 1.82 5.95
N TRP A 129 -3.90 1.58 5.97
CA TRP A 129 -4.56 0.91 7.07
C TRP A 129 -5.68 -0.01 6.57
N GLY A 130 -6.05 -0.98 7.35
CA GLY A 130 -7.08 -1.94 6.97
C GLY A 130 -7.12 -3.13 7.90
N ALA A 131 -7.13 -4.32 7.33
CA ALA A 131 -7.27 -5.56 8.08
C ALA A 131 -6.25 -6.61 7.64
N LEU A 132 -5.67 -7.28 8.63
CA LEU A 132 -5.09 -8.61 8.48
C LEU A 132 -6.24 -9.60 8.28
N VAL A 133 -6.11 -10.49 7.31
CA VAL A 133 -7.02 -11.60 7.02
C VAL A 133 -6.20 -12.89 6.93
N SER A 134 -6.12 -13.61 8.03
CA SER A 134 -5.37 -14.85 8.15
C SER A 134 -6.21 -15.86 8.95
N ALA A 135 -5.60 -16.69 9.80
CA ALA A 135 -6.34 -17.52 10.74
C ALA A 135 -7.20 -16.70 11.73
N ALA A 136 -6.86 -15.44 11.90
CA ALA A 136 -7.65 -14.44 12.60
C ALA A 136 -7.74 -13.16 11.76
N THR A 137 -8.67 -12.29 12.09
CA THR A 137 -8.81 -10.96 11.50
C THR A 137 -8.46 -9.91 12.55
N ALA A 138 -7.66 -8.92 12.16
CA ALA A 138 -7.26 -7.84 13.06
C ALA A 138 -7.08 -6.52 12.28
N PRO A 139 -7.42 -5.36 12.87
CA PRO A 139 -7.04 -4.08 12.30
C PRO A 139 -5.52 -3.97 12.21
N VAL A 140 -5.03 -3.39 11.13
CA VAL A 140 -3.59 -3.23 10.87
C VAL A 140 -3.29 -1.86 10.30
N GLU A 141 -2.14 -1.33 10.66
CA GLU A 141 -1.58 -0.11 10.09
C GLU A 141 -0.23 -0.42 9.47
N PHE A 142 -0.03 0.08 8.25
CA PHE A 142 1.24 0.08 7.54
C PHE A 142 1.78 1.50 7.48
N ARG A 143 3.04 1.65 7.80
CA ARG A 143 3.78 2.91 7.70
C ARG A 143 4.98 2.71 6.77
N ARG A 144 5.18 3.66 5.86
CA ARG A 144 6.36 3.65 5.02
C ARG A 144 7.61 3.73 5.89
N SER A 145 8.50 2.77 5.72
CA SER A 145 9.81 2.84 6.34
C SER A 145 10.63 3.87 5.58
N GLU A 146 11.22 4.81 6.29
CA GLU A 146 12.28 5.63 5.72
C GLU A 146 13.45 4.68 5.47
N ASP A 147 13.82 4.48 4.20
CA ASP A 147 15.04 3.77 3.87
C ASP A 147 16.17 4.59 4.49
N GLY A 148 16.70 4.10 5.60
CA GLY A 148 17.80 4.75 6.27
C GLY A 148 18.92 4.95 5.27
N ILE A 149 19.23 6.20 4.98
CA ILE A 149 20.46 6.57 4.27
C ILE A 149 21.57 6.17 5.24
N SER A 150 22.17 5.01 4.96
CA SER A 150 23.39 4.54 5.62
C SER A 150 24.58 5.08 4.84
#